data_4a472b41b9aab7222940723d938bcc3f
#
_entry.id   4a472b41b9aab7222940723d938bcc3f
#
_cell.length_a   1.000
_cell.length_b   1.000
_cell.length_c   1.000
_cell.angle_alpha   90.00
_cell.angle_beta   90.00
_cell.angle_gamma   90.00
#
_symmetry.space_group_name_H-M   'P 1'
#
loop_
_entity.id
_entity.type
_entity.pdbx_description
1 polymer ?
#
loop_
_entity_poly.entity_id
_entity_poly.type
_entity_poly.pdbx_seq_one_letter_code
_entity_poly.pdbx_strand_id
1 'polypeptide(L)'
;MHAIGVKLKTVEIFVPLAMSNDWIDAEGFRANVGIILTDGDGKLLLAGRAGSKGWQFPQGGVLQGEEPEAAMFRELREEVGLDRDDVELLGVTEDWLRYRLPDKFVRRHSTPLCIGQKQRWFMLRLVSPAENVRFDLGEQPEFDRIRWVDFWRPVNEVIYFKRRVYARALHELGSTVYPHDLPPRPRWWPRRWRTVFDKDIKAAKS
;
A
#
# COMPACT_ATOMS: atom_id res chain seq x y z
N MET A 1 32.95 51.03 21.28
CA MET A 1 32.03 49.93 21.59
C MET A 1 32.06 48.94 20.43
N HIS A 2 32.78 47.84 20.58
CA HIS A 2 32.88 46.77 19.57
C HIS A 2 31.97 45.62 20.03
N ALA A 3 30.95 45.36 19.23
CA ALA A 3 30.10 44.20 19.46
C ALA A 3 30.76 42.95 18.88
N ILE A 4 31.08 42.00 19.76
CA ILE A 4 31.63 40.70 19.40
C ILE A 4 30.44 39.80 19.03
N GLY A 5 30.31 39.54 17.72
CA GLY A 5 29.35 38.56 17.23
C GLY A 5 29.79 37.14 17.53
N VAL A 6 29.08 36.45 18.41
CA VAL A 6 29.27 35.02 18.66
C VAL A 6 28.54 34.24 17.57
N LYS A 7 29.29 33.61 16.66
CA LYS A 7 28.79 32.63 15.71
C LYS A 7 28.48 31.34 16.49
N LEU A 8 27.21 31.05 16.69
CA LEU A 8 26.75 29.72 17.11
C LEU A 8 27.04 28.71 16.00
N LYS A 9 27.94 27.77 16.24
CA LYS A 9 28.16 26.59 15.40
C LYS A 9 26.91 25.72 15.53
N THR A 10 26.18 25.57 14.43
CA THR A 10 25.13 24.56 14.29
C THR A 10 25.79 23.18 14.42
N VAL A 11 25.52 22.51 15.52
CA VAL A 11 25.89 21.12 15.71
C VAL A 11 24.94 20.32 14.82
N GLU A 12 25.40 19.85 13.68
CA GLU A 12 24.67 18.83 12.92
C GLU A 12 24.66 17.56 13.78
N ILE A 13 23.54 17.28 14.39
CA ILE A 13 23.27 16.00 15.04
C ILE A 13 23.20 14.96 13.91
N PHE A 14 24.29 14.24 13.73
CA PHE A 14 24.33 13.05 12.87
C PHE A 14 23.45 11.99 13.55
N VAL A 15 22.16 11.96 13.23
CA VAL A 15 21.29 10.84 13.56
C VAL A 15 21.76 9.70 12.67
N PRO A 16 22.30 8.59 13.22
CA PRO A 16 22.66 7.43 12.39
C PRO A 16 21.40 7.04 11.63
N LEU A 17 21.50 6.94 10.30
CA LEU A 17 20.45 6.33 9.49
C LEU A 17 20.20 4.95 10.09
N ALA A 18 19.07 4.77 10.77
CA ALA A 18 18.64 3.45 11.18
C ALA A 18 18.68 2.61 9.91
N MET A 19 19.51 1.57 9.88
CA MET A 19 19.57 0.65 8.76
C MET A 19 18.17 0.09 8.63
N SER A 20 17.45 0.49 7.58
CA SER A 20 16.10 -0.02 7.38
C SER A 20 16.23 -1.52 7.20
N ASN A 21 15.57 -2.28 8.05
CA ASN A 21 15.54 -3.74 7.98
C ASN A 21 14.66 -4.21 6.80
N ASP A 22 14.44 -3.32 5.85
CA ASP A 22 13.65 -3.55 4.64
C ASP A 22 14.29 -4.61 3.75
N TRP A 23 13.49 -5.54 3.29
CA TRP A 23 13.93 -6.51 2.31
C TRP A 23 13.89 -5.91 0.89
N ILE A 24 15.06 -5.56 0.34
CA ILE A 24 15.26 -5.16 -1.05
C ILE A 24 15.96 -6.30 -1.78
N ASP A 25 15.36 -6.79 -2.88
CA ASP A 25 15.92 -7.88 -3.66
C ASP A 25 17.09 -7.43 -4.56
N ALA A 26 17.76 -8.42 -5.20
CA ALA A 26 18.89 -8.16 -6.09
C ALA A 26 18.55 -7.31 -7.32
N GLU A 27 17.26 -7.22 -7.68
CA GLU A 27 16.79 -6.39 -8.79
C GLU A 27 16.47 -4.94 -8.32
N GLY A 28 16.62 -4.64 -7.03
CA GLY A 28 16.36 -3.32 -6.43
C GLY A 28 14.89 -3.05 -6.09
N PHE A 29 14.04 -4.09 -5.96
CA PHE A 29 12.67 -3.93 -5.52
C PHE A 29 12.52 -4.19 -4.03
N ARG A 30 11.95 -3.22 -3.30
CA ARG A 30 11.59 -3.38 -1.90
C ARG A 30 10.35 -4.26 -1.78
N ALA A 31 10.44 -5.32 -0.97
CA ALA A 31 9.30 -6.16 -0.64
C ALA A 31 8.30 -5.37 0.23
N ASN A 32 7.01 -5.52 -0.09
CA ASN A 32 5.96 -4.76 0.55
C ASN A 32 4.66 -5.57 0.55
N VAL A 33 3.77 -5.31 1.48
CA VAL A 33 2.40 -5.82 1.49
C VAL A 33 1.42 -4.70 1.23
N GLY A 34 0.33 -5.00 0.52
CA GLY A 34 -0.80 -4.10 0.35
C GLY A 34 -2.07 -4.74 0.92
N ILE A 35 -2.88 -3.94 1.60
CA ILE A 35 -4.07 -4.40 2.34
C ILE A 35 -5.31 -3.78 1.71
N ILE A 36 -6.19 -4.63 1.19
CA ILE A 36 -7.49 -4.23 0.66
C ILE A 36 -8.53 -4.71 1.66
N LEU A 37 -9.13 -3.78 2.40
CA LEU A 37 -10.15 -4.07 3.39
C LEU A 37 -11.53 -3.78 2.81
N THR A 38 -12.45 -4.76 2.85
CA THR A 38 -13.86 -4.62 2.44
C THR A 38 -14.80 -4.64 3.64
N ASP A 39 -15.92 -3.92 3.54
CA ASP A 39 -17.00 -3.87 4.53
C ASP A 39 -17.98 -5.05 4.45
N GLY A 40 -17.78 -5.97 3.50
CA GLY A 40 -18.72 -7.08 3.25
C GLY A 40 -19.79 -6.75 2.21
N ASP A 41 -20.15 -5.48 2.00
CA ASP A 41 -21.07 -5.02 0.95
C ASP A 41 -20.34 -4.66 -0.36
N GLY A 42 -19.02 -4.92 -0.40
CA GLY A 42 -18.18 -4.69 -1.57
C GLY A 42 -17.56 -3.30 -1.66
N LYS A 43 -17.78 -2.42 -0.67
CA LYS A 43 -17.01 -1.19 -0.56
C LYS A 43 -15.62 -1.49 -0.01
N LEU A 44 -14.66 -0.66 -0.40
CA LEU A 44 -13.27 -0.80 0.01
C LEU A 44 -12.87 0.40 0.87
N LEU A 45 -12.13 0.12 1.96
CA LEU A 45 -11.54 1.16 2.79
C LEU A 45 -10.39 1.82 2.04
N LEU A 46 -10.44 3.14 1.93
CA LEU A 46 -9.36 3.95 1.40
C LEU A 46 -8.91 4.94 2.47
N ALA A 47 -7.62 4.93 2.81
CA ALA A 47 -7.04 5.75 3.84
C ALA A 47 -6.41 7.02 3.27
N GLY A 48 -6.65 8.15 3.91
CA GLY A 48 -6.11 9.45 3.54
C GLY A 48 -4.82 9.71 4.29
N ARG A 49 -3.75 10.02 3.55
CA ARG A 49 -2.42 10.28 4.12
C ARG A 49 -2.42 11.53 4.99
N ALA A 50 -1.90 11.40 6.21
CA ALA A 50 -1.76 12.50 7.15
C ALA A 50 -0.99 13.68 6.52
N GLY A 51 -1.48 14.89 6.73
CA GLY A 51 -0.86 16.11 6.21
C GLY A 51 -0.85 16.25 4.68
N SER A 52 -1.55 15.40 3.92
CA SER A 52 -1.59 15.46 2.46
C SER A 52 -3.00 15.22 1.90
N LYS A 53 -3.17 15.45 0.57
CA LYS A 53 -4.43 15.14 -0.14
C LYS A 53 -4.44 13.73 -0.74
N GLY A 54 -3.39 12.93 -0.53
CA GLY A 54 -3.24 11.62 -1.13
C GLY A 54 -4.15 10.57 -0.46
N TRP A 55 -4.63 9.62 -1.26
CA TRP A 55 -5.39 8.46 -0.82
C TRP A 55 -4.69 7.19 -1.26
N GLN A 56 -4.67 6.18 -0.38
CA GLN A 56 -4.11 4.88 -0.72
C GLN A 56 -4.72 3.78 0.16
N PHE A 57 -4.49 2.54 -0.23
CA PHE A 57 -4.68 1.40 0.65
C PHE A 57 -3.59 1.35 1.72
N PRO A 58 -3.86 0.84 2.92
CA PRO A 58 -2.83 0.51 3.90
C PRO A 58 -1.79 -0.43 3.28
N GLN A 59 -0.51 -0.18 3.58
CA GLN A 59 0.59 -0.92 2.98
C GLN A 59 1.90 -0.66 3.70
N GLY A 60 2.73 -1.68 3.87
CA GLY A 60 4.04 -1.48 4.47
C GLY A 60 5.12 -2.44 4.02
N GLY A 61 6.32 -2.25 4.53
CA GLY A 61 7.48 -3.05 4.15
C GLY A 61 7.45 -4.45 4.79
N VAL A 62 7.90 -5.44 4.04
CA VAL A 62 8.25 -6.74 4.58
C VAL A 62 9.69 -6.66 5.06
N LEU A 63 9.93 -7.02 6.30
CA LEU A 63 11.27 -7.06 6.90
C LEU A 63 12.04 -8.28 6.41
N GLN A 64 13.37 -8.24 6.49
CA GLN A 64 14.19 -9.38 6.10
C GLN A 64 13.90 -10.58 7.01
N GLY A 65 13.49 -11.69 6.40
CA GLY A 65 13.08 -12.91 7.12
C GLY A 65 11.67 -12.92 7.67
N GLU A 66 10.88 -11.85 7.41
CA GLU A 66 9.47 -11.79 7.78
C GLU A 66 8.61 -12.42 6.67
N GLU A 67 7.62 -13.22 7.06
CA GLU A 67 6.63 -13.74 6.13
C GLU A 67 5.63 -12.65 5.72
N PRO A 68 5.21 -12.58 4.44
CA PRO A 68 4.31 -11.53 3.97
C PRO A 68 2.98 -11.42 4.73
N GLU A 69 2.42 -12.54 5.21
CA GLU A 69 1.19 -12.50 6.01
C GLU A 69 1.44 -11.89 7.40
N ALA A 70 2.58 -12.18 8.03
CA ALA A 70 2.96 -11.55 9.29
C ALA A 70 3.15 -10.03 9.13
N ALA A 71 3.84 -9.60 8.07
CA ALA A 71 3.98 -8.19 7.71
C ALA A 71 2.61 -7.53 7.50
N MET A 72 1.69 -8.19 6.83
CA MET A 72 0.33 -7.68 6.60
C MET A 72 -0.41 -7.41 7.91
N PHE A 73 -0.40 -8.34 8.87
CA PHE A 73 -1.06 -8.11 10.17
C PHE A 73 -0.37 -7.06 11.02
N ARG A 74 0.97 -6.97 10.97
CA ARG A 74 1.72 -5.91 11.65
C ARG A 74 1.34 -4.54 11.09
N GLU A 75 1.36 -4.36 9.77
CA GLU A 75 1.00 -3.11 9.11
C GLU A 75 -0.49 -2.75 9.29
N LEU A 76 -1.39 -3.76 9.29
CA LEU A 76 -2.80 -3.57 9.59
C LEU A 76 -2.99 -2.93 10.97
N ARG A 77 -2.27 -3.45 11.97
CA ARG A 77 -2.33 -2.91 13.32
C ARG A 77 -1.70 -1.52 13.42
N GLU A 78 -0.51 -1.33 12.85
CA GLU A 78 0.24 -0.07 12.92
C GLU A 78 -0.48 1.08 12.21
N GLU A 79 -1.06 0.83 11.03
CA GLU A 79 -1.62 1.87 10.18
C GLU A 79 -3.11 2.14 10.38
N VAL A 80 -3.91 1.13 10.76
CA VAL A 80 -5.38 1.25 10.89
C VAL A 80 -5.93 0.70 12.20
N GLY A 81 -5.08 0.24 13.11
CA GLY A 81 -5.45 -0.14 14.48
C GLY A 81 -6.26 -1.42 14.61
N LEU A 82 -6.30 -2.25 13.57
CA LEU A 82 -7.04 -3.51 13.57
C LEU A 82 -6.11 -4.69 13.84
N ASP A 83 -6.58 -5.62 14.66
CA ASP A 83 -5.90 -6.88 14.94
C ASP A 83 -6.46 -8.04 14.06
N ARG A 84 -5.88 -9.23 14.22
CA ARG A 84 -6.26 -10.43 13.46
C ARG A 84 -7.73 -10.79 13.65
N ASP A 85 -8.27 -10.62 14.84
CA ASP A 85 -9.64 -10.96 15.20
C ASP A 85 -10.68 -9.97 14.64
N ASP A 86 -10.23 -8.80 14.16
CA ASP A 86 -11.08 -7.80 13.53
C ASP A 86 -11.36 -8.07 12.04
N VAL A 87 -10.62 -9.02 11.43
CA VAL A 87 -10.67 -9.25 9.98
C VAL A 87 -10.69 -10.73 9.61
N GLU A 88 -11.28 -11.03 8.47
CA GLU A 88 -11.22 -12.33 7.81
C GLU A 88 -10.37 -12.23 6.55
N LEU A 89 -9.37 -13.11 6.38
CA LEU A 89 -8.57 -13.19 5.17
C LEU A 89 -9.37 -13.87 4.05
N LEU A 90 -9.70 -13.12 2.99
CA LEU A 90 -10.45 -13.63 1.83
C LEU A 90 -9.54 -14.17 0.72
N GLY A 91 -8.34 -13.60 0.57
CA GLY A 91 -7.41 -14.04 -0.45
C GLY A 91 -6.12 -13.23 -0.49
N VAL A 92 -5.15 -13.77 -1.21
CA VAL A 92 -3.84 -13.16 -1.44
C VAL A 92 -3.46 -13.33 -2.90
N THR A 93 -2.79 -12.33 -3.50
CA THR A 93 -2.31 -12.45 -4.89
C THR A 93 -1.34 -13.62 -5.04
N GLU A 94 -1.41 -14.34 -6.16
CA GLU A 94 -0.55 -15.49 -6.45
C GLU A 94 0.92 -15.06 -6.53
N ASP A 95 1.15 -13.92 -7.22
CA ASP A 95 2.49 -13.40 -7.44
C ASP A 95 2.74 -12.06 -6.74
N TRP A 96 4.04 -11.67 -6.70
CA TRP A 96 4.48 -10.34 -6.36
C TRP A 96 4.18 -9.37 -7.49
N LEU A 97 3.31 -8.38 -7.25
CA LEU A 97 2.99 -7.33 -8.22
C LEU A 97 4.01 -6.20 -8.12
N ARG A 98 4.69 -5.88 -9.23
CA ARG A 98 5.80 -4.92 -9.24
C ARG A 98 5.41 -3.59 -9.87
N TYR A 99 5.97 -2.50 -9.35
CA TYR A 99 6.01 -1.21 -10.01
C TYR A 99 7.35 -0.52 -9.79
N ARG A 100 7.75 0.31 -10.75
CA ARG A 100 8.95 1.13 -10.65
C ARG A 100 8.61 2.53 -10.15
N LEU A 101 9.50 3.08 -9.32
CA LEU A 101 9.43 4.49 -8.94
C LEU A 101 9.86 5.35 -10.13
N PRO A 102 9.15 6.46 -10.42
CA PRO A 102 9.69 7.49 -11.30
C PRO A 102 11.00 8.04 -10.73
N ASP A 103 11.94 8.44 -11.59
CA ASP A 103 13.31 8.84 -11.22
C ASP A 103 13.38 9.89 -10.09
N LYS A 104 12.42 10.82 -10.07
CA LYS A 104 12.32 11.85 -9.03
C LYS A 104 12.00 11.32 -7.62
N PHE A 105 11.51 10.09 -7.50
CA PHE A 105 11.21 9.42 -6.23
C PHE A 105 12.27 8.38 -5.84
N VAL A 106 13.24 8.10 -6.70
CA VAL A 106 14.37 7.21 -6.41
C VAL A 106 15.38 7.94 -5.55
N ARG A 107 15.62 7.43 -4.34
CA ARG A 107 16.67 7.96 -3.44
C ARG A 107 18.03 7.42 -3.88
N ARG A 108 18.72 8.13 -4.78
CA ARG A 108 19.97 7.66 -5.44
C ARG A 108 21.15 7.44 -4.49
N HIS A 109 21.08 7.96 -3.27
CA HIS A 109 22.14 7.83 -2.24
C HIS A 109 21.83 6.75 -1.19
N SER A 110 20.72 6.00 -1.33
CA SER A 110 20.42 4.90 -0.42
C SER A 110 21.18 3.63 -0.81
N THR A 111 21.61 2.86 0.21
CA THR A 111 22.23 1.55 0.03
C THR A 111 21.48 0.54 0.88
N PRO A 112 20.89 -0.49 0.28
CA PRO A 112 20.79 -0.77 -1.16
C PRO A 112 19.90 0.23 -1.91
N LEU A 113 20.13 0.39 -3.23
CA LEU A 113 19.32 1.26 -4.07
C LEU A 113 17.94 0.65 -4.28
N CYS A 114 16.88 1.39 -3.93
CA CYS A 114 15.50 0.99 -4.17
C CYS A 114 14.96 1.70 -5.42
N ILE A 115 14.66 0.93 -6.48
CA ILE A 115 14.14 1.44 -7.76
C ILE A 115 12.63 1.22 -7.93
N GLY A 116 12.00 0.49 -7.00
CA GLY A 116 10.58 0.15 -7.07
C GLY A 116 10.14 -0.69 -5.88
N GLN A 117 8.91 -1.15 -5.94
CA GLN A 117 8.39 -2.09 -4.96
C GLN A 117 7.83 -3.33 -5.65
N LYS A 118 7.94 -4.48 -4.99
CA LYS A 118 7.19 -5.71 -5.26
C LYS A 118 6.23 -5.92 -4.11
N GLN A 119 4.95 -6.14 -4.41
CA GLN A 119 3.88 -6.15 -3.41
C GLN A 119 3.09 -7.46 -3.46
N ARG A 120 2.91 -8.11 -2.31
CA ARG A 120 1.87 -9.13 -2.10
C ARG A 120 0.63 -8.42 -1.60
N TRP A 121 -0.51 -8.66 -2.23
CA TRP A 121 -1.77 -8.00 -1.88
C TRP A 121 -2.70 -8.98 -1.19
N PHE A 122 -3.31 -8.50 -0.12
CA PHE A 122 -4.24 -9.26 0.71
C PHE A 122 -5.62 -8.60 0.65
N MET A 123 -6.66 -9.40 0.41
CA MET A 123 -8.06 -8.99 0.52
C MET A 123 -8.58 -9.48 1.86
N LEU A 124 -9.02 -8.54 2.68
CA LEU A 124 -9.57 -8.81 4.01
C LEU A 124 -11.02 -8.31 4.07
N ARG A 125 -11.87 -8.99 4.83
CA ARG A 125 -13.19 -8.52 5.23
C ARG A 125 -13.11 -8.01 6.66
N LEU A 126 -13.63 -6.80 6.91
CA LEU A 126 -13.83 -6.30 8.27
C LEU A 126 -14.98 -7.08 8.92
N VAL A 127 -14.74 -7.71 10.06
CA VAL A 127 -15.75 -8.46 10.83
C VAL A 127 -16.09 -7.79 12.16
N SER A 128 -15.27 -6.84 12.59
CA SER A 128 -15.54 -5.98 13.74
C SER A 128 -16.26 -4.68 13.33
N PRO A 129 -16.80 -3.90 14.28
CA PRO A 129 -17.36 -2.59 14.00
C PRO A 129 -16.38 -1.65 13.32
N ALA A 130 -16.84 -0.85 12.34
CA ALA A 130 -15.99 0.07 11.58
C ALA A 130 -15.33 1.16 12.46
N GLU A 131 -15.89 1.42 13.63
CA GLU A 131 -15.37 2.34 14.64
C GLU A 131 -14.07 1.85 15.30
N ASN A 132 -13.72 0.56 15.13
CA ASN A 132 -12.45 0.00 15.58
C ASN A 132 -11.26 0.50 14.73
N VAL A 133 -11.52 1.00 13.53
CA VAL A 133 -10.47 1.61 12.69
C VAL A 133 -9.99 2.90 13.31
N ARG A 134 -8.72 2.97 13.65
CA ARG A 134 -8.09 4.13 14.30
C ARG A 134 -6.64 4.30 13.89
N PHE A 135 -6.10 5.52 14.04
CA PHE A 135 -4.78 5.91 13.55
C PHE A 135 -3.81 6.35 14.65
N ASP A 136 -4.17 6.14 15.89
CA ASP A 136 -3.47 6.67 17.08
C ASP A 136 -2.48 5.69 17.73
N LEU A 137 -2.20 4.55 17.09
CA LEU A 137 -1.29 3.54 17.65
C LEU A 137 0.19 3.84 17.44
N GLY A 138 0.54 4.78 16.57
CA GLY A 138 1.92 5.18 16.28
C GLY A 138 2.22 6.62 16.70
N GLU A 139 3.48 6.93 16.98
CA GLU A 139 3.93 8.31 17.29
C GLU A 139 3.73 9.28 16.11
N GLN A 140 3.75 8.75 14.89
CA GLN A 140 3.54 9.51 13.64
C GLN A 140 2.60 8.75 12.72
N PRO A 141 1.26 8.94 12.85
CA PRO A 141 0.30 8.21 12.05
C PRO A 141 0.48 8.51 10.55
N GLU A 142 0.50 7.46 9.72
CA GLU A 142 0.58 7.61 8.26
C GLU A 142 -0.75 8.13 7.68
N PHE A 143 -1.86 7.81 8.33
CA PHE A 143 -3.21 8.20 7.94
C PHE A 143 -3.90 9.01 9.04
N ASP A 144 -4.85 9.87 8.62
CA ASP A 144 -5.65 10.70 9.53
C ASP A 144 -7.16 10.61 9.26
N ARG A 145 -7.57 9.90 8.21
CA ARG A 145 -8.97 9.75 7.80
C ARG A 145 -9.17 8.53 6.91
N ILE A 146 -10.40 8.03 6.89
CA ILE A 146 -10.81 6.95 5.97
C ILE A 146 -12.09 7.32 5.23
N ARG A 147 -12.36 6.54 4.20
CA ARG A 147 -13.68 6.47 3.55
C ARG A 147 -13.88 5.11 2.91
N TRP A 148 -15.12 4.66 2.85
CA TRP A 148 -15.55 3.51 2.09
C TRP A 148 -15.90 3.94 0.68
N VAL A 149 -15.35 3.29 -0.32
CA VAL A 149 -15.47 3.68 -1.73
C VAL A 149 -15.88 2.51 -2.62
N ASP A 150 -16.39 2.83 -3.81
CA ASP A 150 -16.69 1.82 -4.82
C ASP A 150 -15.44 1.07 -5.27
N PHE A 151 -15.59 -0.20 -5.61
CA PHE A 151 -14.53 -1.17 -5.86
C PHE A 151 -13.38 -0.65 -6.75
N TRP A 152 -13.65 0.03 -7.85
CA TRP A 152 -12.62 0.55 -8.75
C TRP A 152 -12.10 1.96 -8.39
N ARG A 153 -12.73 2.64 -7.45
CA ARG A 153 -12.38 4.01 -7.09
C ARG A 153 -10.92 4.18 -6.64
N PRO A 154 -10.33 3.26 -5.86
CA PRO A 154 -8.94 3.36 -5.41
C PRO A 154 -7.92 3.49 -6.55
N VAL A 155 -8.19 2.85 -7.70
CA VAL A 155 -7.30 2.93 -8.87
C VAL A 155 -7.16 4.36 -9.41
N ASN A 156 -8.20 5.19 -9.30
CA ASN A 156 -8.14 6.58 -9.75
C ASN A 156 -7.58 7.55 -8.69
N GLU A 157 -7.72 7.20 -7.43
CA GLU A 157 -7.34 8.07 -6.29
C GLU A 157 -5.86 7.94 -5.92
N VAL A 158 -5.27 6.76 -6.12
CA VAL A 158 -3.86 6.53 -5.81
C VAL A 158 -2.94 7.29 -6.77
N ILE A 159 -1.73 7.58 -6.32
CA ILE A 159 -0.70 8.20 -7.15
C ILE A 159 -0.49 7.42 -8.46
N TYR A 160 -0.30 8.13 -9.56
CA TYR A 160 -0.40 7.60 -10.93
C TYR A 160 0.46 6.35 -11.21
N PHE A 161 1.66 6.24 -10.66
CA PHE A 161 2.56 5.12 -10.93
C PHE A 161 2.17 3.83 -10.19
N LYS A 162 1.31 3.91 -9.16
CA LYS A 162 0.72 2.75 -8.47
C LYS A 162 -0.59 2.26 -9.10
N ARG A 163 -1.22 3.03 -9.98
CA ARG A 163 -2.55 2.72 -10.54
C ARG A 163 -2.65 1.34 -11.17
N ARG A 164 -1.60 0.91 -11.89
CA ARG A 164 -1.59 -0.39 -12.57
C ARG A 164 -1.54 -1.55 -11.59
N VAL A 165 -0.73 -1.47 -10.54
CA VAL A 165 -0.65 -2.54 -9.54
C VAL A 165 -1.93 -2.63 -8.72
N TYR A 166 -2.57 -1.51 -8.40
CA TYR A 166 -3.89 -1.48 -7.76
C TYR A 166 -4.96 -2.14 -8.63
N ALA A 167 -5.01 -1.78 -9.91
CA ALA A 167 -5.95 -2.39 -10.85
C ALA A 167 -5.76 -3.90 -10.97
N ARG A 168 -4.51 -4.38 -10.98
CA ARG A 168 -4.19 -5.80 -11.05
C ARG A 168 -4.58 -6.53 -9.78
N ALA A 169 -4.23 -6.01 -8.61
CA ALA A 169 -4.60 -6.60 -7.32
C ALA A 169 -6.13 -6.72 -7.17
N LEU A 170 -6.88 -5.65 -7.47
CA LEU A 170 -8.33 -5.67 -7.43
C LEU A 170 -8.94 -6.65 -8.44
N HIS A 171 -8.36 -6.76 -9.62
CA HIS A 171 -8.85 -7.69 -10.63
C HIS A 171 -8.63 -9.15 -10.22
N GLU A 172 -7.46 -9.49 -9.66
CA GLU A 172 -7.11 -10.82 -9.22
C GLU A 172 -7.92 -11.25 -7.99
N LEU A 173 -8.03 -10.36 -7.00
CA LEU A 173 -8.69 -10.68 -5.73
C LEU A 173 -10.20 -10.38 -5.71
N GLY A 174 -10.72 -9.73 -6.72
CA GLY A 174 -12.11 -9.25 -6.71
C GLY A 174 -13.16 -10.37 -6.66
N SER A 175 -12.85 -11.56 -7.19
CA SER A 175 -13.74 -12.72 -7.13
C SER A 175 -14.01 -13.21 -5.69
N THR A 176 -13.15 -12.89 -4.74
CA THR A 176 -13.37 -13.20 -3.33
C THR A 176 -14.48 -12.36 -2.68
N VAL A 177 -14.77 -11.18 -3.27
CA VAL A 177 -15.85 -10.28 -2.83
C VAL A 177 -17.06 -10.36 -3.77
N TYR A 178 -16.81 -10.52 -5.06
CA TYR A 178 -17.83 -10.61 -6.11
C TYR A 178 -17.73 -11.97 -6.82
N PRO A 179 -18.32 -13.03 -6.28
CA PRO A 179 -18.12 -14.40 -6.77
C PRO A 179 -18.70 -14.67 -8.17
N HIS A 180 -19.65 -13.87 -8.62
CA HIS A 180 -20.26 -14.03 -9.94
C HIS A 180 -19.58 -13.15 -10.97
N ASP A 181 -19.64 -11.83 -10.80
CA ASP A 181 -19.10 -10.83 -11.73
C ASP A 181 -18.54 -9.63 -11.00
N LEU A 182 -17.35 -9.19 -11.38
CA LEU A 182 -16.79 -7.95 -10.88
C LEU A 182 -17.64 -6.74 -11.29
N PRO A 183 -17.70 -5.68 -10.48
CA PRO A 183 -18.34 -4.44 -10.89
C PRO A 183 -17.85 -3.95 -12.24
N PRO A 184 -18.73 -3.36 -13.08
CA PRO A 184 -18.35 -2.90 -14.41
C PRO A 184 -17.22 -1.88 -14.32
N ARG A 185 -16.23 -2.01 -15.23
CA ARG A 185 -15.11 -1.09 -15.30
C ARG A 185 -15.60 0.34 -15.58
N PRO A 186 -15.14 1.35 -14.83
CA PRO A 186 -15.60 2.71 -15.01
C PRO A 186 -15.18 3.29 -16.38
N ARG A 187 -15.88 4.34 -16.83
CA ARG A 187 -15.62 4.98 -18.13
C ARG A 187 -14.21 5.53 -18.30
N TRP A 188 -13.57 5.95 -17.21
CA TRP A 188 -12.19 6.46 -17.20
C TRP A 188 -11.12 5.38 -17.31
N TRP A 189 -11.49 4.09 -17.31
CA TRP A 189 -10.53 2.98 -17.39
C TRP A 189 -9.71 3.05 -18.68
N PRO A 190 -8.35 3.03 -18.61
CA PRO A 190 -7.49 3.17 -19.80
C PRO A 190 -7.72 2.03 -20.79
N ARG A 191 -7.95 2.36 -22.07
CA ARG A 191 -8.19 1.36 -23.12
C ARG A 191 -7.07 0.33 -23.21
N ARG A 192 -5.80 0.76 -23.03
CA ARG A 192 -4.61 -0.11 -23.05
C ARG A 192 -4.60 -1.17 -21.93
N TRP A 193 -5.34 -0.96 -20.84
CA TRP A 193 -5.43 -1.94 -19.76
C TRP A 193 -6.47 -3.01 -20.02
N ARG A 194 -7.43 -2.78 -20.91
CA ARG A 194 -8.47 -3.77 -21.24
C ARG A 194 -7.86 -5.04 -21.81
N THR A 195 -6.92 -4.91 -22.77
CA THR A 195 -6.25 -6.06 -23.40
C THR A 195 -5.31 -6.82 -22.48
N VAL A 196 -4.72 -6.17 -21.49
CA VAL A 196 -3.80 -6.81 -20.54
C VAL A 196 -4.59 -7.69 -19.55
N PHE A 197 -5.63 -7.13 -18.94
CA PHE A 197 -6.44 -7.87 -17.97
C PHE A 197 -7.39 -8.89 -18.60
N ASP A 198 -7.83 -8.70 -19.86
CA ASP A 198 -8.70 -9.66 -20.56
C ASP A 198 -7.94 -10.91 -21.02
N LYS A 199 -6.62 -10.85 -21.20
CA LYS A 199 -5.78 -12.02 -21.50
C LYS A 199 -5.59 -12.92 -20.27
N ASP A 200 -5.42 -12.30 -19.10
CA ASP A 200 -5.26 -13.03 -17.83
C ASP A 200 -6.54 -13.83 -17.49
N ILE A 201 -7.75 -13.29 -17.78
CA ILE A 201 -9.03 -14.01 -17.62
C ILE A 201 -9.14 -15.24 -18.54
N LYS A 202 -8.67 -15.15 -19.78
CA LYS A 202 -8.76 -16.26 -20.73
C LYS A 202 -7.81 -17.40 -20.38
N ALA A 203 -6.63 -17.08 -19.83
CA ALA A 203 -5.67 -18.06 -19.37
C ALA A 203 -6.11 -18.80 -18.08
N ALA A 204 -6.88 -18.15 -17.22
CA ALA A 204 -7.40 -18.74 -15.98
C ALA A 204 -8.67 -19.61 -16.19
N LYS A 205 -9.32 -19.54 -17.37
CA LYS A 205 -10.52 -20.31 -17.74
C LYS A 205 -10.23 -21.46 -18.72
N SER A 206 -8.99 -21.65 -19.12
CA SER A 206 -8.49 -22.74 -19.97
C SER A 206 -7.65 -23.72 -19.16
#